data_70aeb81fef7e7ef5107557dbe0957973
#
_entry.id   70aeb81fef7e7ef5107557dbe0957973
#
_cell.length_a   1.000
_cell.length_b   1.000
_cell.length_c   1.000
_cell.angle_alpha   90.00
_cell.angle_beta   90.00
_cell.angle_gamma   90.00
#
_symmetry.space_group_name_H-M   'P 1'
#
loop_
_entity.id
_entity.type
_entity.pdbx_description
1 polymer ?
#
loop_
_entity_poly.entity_id
_entity_poly.type
_entity_poly.pdbx_seq_one_letter_code
_entity_poly.pdbx_strand_id
1 'polypeptide(L)' 'MAIRVRLRDLLEKRGMAQTELQARSGLGYSTINALYHGKTERVEFATLEALCEVLDCGVGEILEHGPEKNRGRS' A
#
# COMPACT_ATOMS: atom_id res chain seq x y z
N MET A 1 -6.18 -13.80 5.56
CA MET A 1 -6.02 -13.35 4.19
C MET A 1 -4.60 -13.38 3.79
N ALA A 2 -4.37 -13.76 2.57
CA ALA A 2 -3.01 -13.86 2.07
C ALA A 2 -2.53 -12.61 1.37
N ILE A 3 -3.37 -11.62 1.25
CA ILE A 3 -2.99 -10.36 0.61
C ILE A 3 -2.50 -9.40 1.68
N ARG A 4 -1.33 -8.82 1.46
CA ARG A 4 -0.79 -7.84 2.39
C ARG A 4 -0.49 -6.56 1.65
N VAL A 5 -0.69 -5.44 2.35
CA VAL A 5 -0.36 -4.14 1.82
C VAL A 5 1.03 -3.79 2.31
N ARG A 6 1.93 -3.49 1.37
CA ARG A 6 3.32 -3.21 1.72
C ARG A 6 3.66 -1.74 1.59
N LEU A 7 2.66 -0.89 1.69
CA LEU A 7 2.89 0.53 1.55
C LEU A 7 3.84 1.07 2.61
N ARG A 8 3.70 0.59 3.85
CA ARG A 8 4.57 1.04 4.92
C ARG A 8 6.02 0.73 4.62
N ASP A 9 6.29 -0.50 4.19
CA ASP A 9 7.65 -0.89 3.86
C ASP A 9 8.20 -0.06 2.72
N LEU A 10 7.36 0.20 1.74
CA LEU A 10 7.78 0.95 0.58
C LEU A 10 8.11 2.39 0.93
N LEU A 11 7.29 3.01 1.78
CA LEU A 11 7.56 4.37 2.20
C LEU A 11 8.82 4.45 3.04
N GLU A 12 9.01 3.48 3.92
CA GLU A 12 10.22 3.47 4.74
C GLU A 12 11.46 3.31 3.88
N LYS A 13 11.36 2.46 2.88
CA LYS A 13 12.47 2.23 1.99
C LYS A 13 12.82 3.49 1.21
N ARG A 14 11.82 4.29 0.88
CA ARG A 14 12.05 5.50 0.10
C ARG A 14 12.25 6.74 0.96
N GLY A 15 12.13 6.60 2.27
CA GLY A 15 12.28 7.74 3.16
C GLY A 15 11.18 8.75 3.02
N MET A 16 9.97 8.31 2.67
CA MET A 16 8.85 9.21 2.44
C MET A 16 7.85 9.10 3.58
N ALA A 17 7.37 10.23 4.07
CA ALA A 17 6.37 10.25 5.11
C ALA A 17 4.97 10.13 4.52
N GLN A 18 4.01 9.72 5.35
CA GLN A 18 2.62 9.64 4.89
C GLN A 18 2.09 10.98 4.43
N THR A 19 2.47 12.05 5.10
CA THR A 19 1.99 13.37 4.73
C THR A 19 2.54 13.79 3.37
N GLU A 20 3.75 13.40 3.07
CA GLU A 20 4.31 13.69 1.78
C GLU A 20 3.59 12.91 0.69
N LEU A 21 3.30 11.66 0.95
CA LEU A 21 2.55 10.85 -0.01
C LEU A 21 1.16 11.42 -0.23
N GLN A 22 0.53 11.88 0.85
CA GLN A 22 -0.78 12.49 0.73
C GLN A 22 -0.74 13.72 -0.16
N ALA A 23 0.25 14.57 0.03
CA ALA A 23 0.35 15.79 -0.75
C ALA A 23 0.61 15.48 -2.22
N ARG A 24 1.43 14.49 -2.50
CA ARG A 24 1.79 14.18 -3.87
C ARG A 24 0.70 13.42 -4.61
N SER A 25 0.00 12.55 -3.91
CA SER A 25 -0.99 11.69 -4.56
C SER A 25 -2.36 12.33 -4.66
N GLY A 26 -2.64 13.31 -3.80
CA GLY A 26 -3.96 13.89 -3.76
C GLY A 26 -4.99 13.02 -3.07
N LEU A 27 -4.55 11.94 -2.44
CA LEU A 27 -5.46 11.05 -1.73
C LEU A 27 -5.73 11.57 -0.33
N GLY A 28 -6.86 11.16 0.24
CA GLY A 28 -7.18 11.57 1.60
C GLY A 28 -6.28 10.91 2.62
N TYR A 29 -6.10 11.58 3.74
CA TYR A 29 -5.24 11.04 4.78
C TYR A 29 -5.76 9.71 5.31
N SER A 30 -7.07 9.61 5.49
CA SER A 30 -7.61 8.36 6.04
C SER A 30 -7.37 7.20 5.09
N THR A 31 -7.42 7.44 3.78
CA THR A 31 -7.14 6.39 2.81
C THR A 31 -5.69 5.93 2.94
N ILE A 32 -4.77 6.87 2.99
CA ILE A 32 -3.36 6.53 3.09
C ILE A 32 -3.07 5.86 4.42
N ASN A 33 -3.66 6.37 5.49
CA ASN A 33 -3.42 5.79 6.80
C ASN A 33 -3.91 4.37 6.90
N ALA A 34 -5.09 4.09 6.33
CA ALA A 34 -5.62 2.73 6.34
C ALA A 34 -4.71 1.79 5.55
N LEU A 35 -4.22 2.25 4.41
CA LEU A 35 -3.31 1.43 3.62
C LEU A 35 -1.98 1.24 4.33
N TYR A 36 -1.48 2.30 4.96
CA TYR A 36 -0.20 2.24 5.66
C TYR A 36 -0.22 1.19 6.76
N HIS A 37 -1.34 1.11 7.47
CA HIS A 37 -1.45 0.16 8.56
C HIS A 37 -2.07 -1.17 8.15
N GLY A 38 -2.38 -1.33 6.86
CA GLY A 38 -2.92 -2.58 6.37
C GLY A 38 -4.30 -2.89 6.90
N LYS A 39 -5.09 -1.88 7.19
CA LYS A 39 -6.40 -2.07 7.78
C LYS A 39 -7.54 -1.95 6.79
N THR A 40 -7.25 -2.02 5.51
CA THR A 40 -8.28 -1.91 4.51
C THR A 40 -8.55 -3.27 3.91
N GLU A 41 -9.80 -3.50 3.53
CA GLU A 41 -10.16 -4.76 2.90
C GLU A 41 -10.36 -4.60 1.40
N ARG A 42 -10.28 -3.39 0.91
CA ARG A 42 -10.39 -3.15 -0.52
C ARG A 42 -9.71 -1.84 -0.85
N VAL A 43 -9.33 -1.71 -2.09
CA VAL A 43 -8.69 -0.51 -2.57
C VAL A 43 -9.14 -0.28 -4.00
N GLU A 44 -9.37 0.97 -4.35
CA GLU A 44 -9.81 1.30 -5.70
C GLU A 44 -8.63 1.34 -6.64
N PHE A 45 -8.90 1.02 -7.90
CA PHE A 45 -7.85 1.07 -8.91
C PHE A 45 -7.28 2.48 -9.04
N ALA A 46 -8.13 3.49 -8.94
CA ALA A 46 -7.64 4.87 -9.02
C ALA A 46 -6.65 5.18 -7.91
N THR A 47 -6.90 4.64 -6.73
CA THR A 47 -5.98 4.81 -5.61
C THR A 47 -4.65 4.13 -5.90
N LEU A 48 -4.72 2.90 -6.40
CA LEU A 48 -3.49 2.18 -6.75
C LEU A 48 -2.72 2.90 -7.82
N GLU A 49 -3.41 3.44 -8.81
CA GLU A 49 -2.75 4.15 -9.89
C GLU A 49 -2.02 5.38 -9.37
N ALA A 50 -2.67 6.13 -8.49
CA ALA A 50 -2.04 7.32 -7.93
C ALA A 50 -0.79 6.96 -7.13
N LEU A 51 -0.87 5.87 -6.36
CA LEU A 51 0.28 5.44 -5.59
C LEU A 51 1.42 4.98 -6.49
N CYS A 52 1.10 4.25 -7.53
CA CYS A 52 2.12 3.78 -8.46
C CYS A 52 2.81 4.95 -9.13
N GLU A 53 2.06 5.99 -9.50
CA GLU A 53 2.64 7.14 -10.16
C GLU A 53 3.55 7.93 -9.24
N VAL A 54 3.09 8.16 -8.00
CA VAL A 54 3.88 8.95 -7.06
C VAL A 54 5.14 8.19 -6.64
N LEU A 55 5.00 6.90 -6.42
CA LEU A 55 6.10 6.09 -5.93
C LEU A 55 6.92 5.47 -7.04
N ASP A 56 6.47 5.66 -8.29
CA ASP A 56 7.18 5.13 -9.46
C ASP A 56 7.45 3.64 -9.29
N CYS A 57 6.38 2.90 -9.03
CA CYS A 57 6.49 1.47 -8.79
C CYS A 57 5.30 0.75 -9.40
N GLY A 58 5.37 -0.57 -9.40
CA GLY A 58 4.26 -1.38 -9.87
C GLY A 58 3.36 -1.78 -8.72
N VAL A 59 2.17 -2.26 -9.06
CA VAL A 59 1.21 -2.68 -8.05
C VAL A 59 1.81 -3.80 -7.19
N GLY A 60 2.62 -4.65 -7.77
CA GLY A 60 3.21 -5.74 -7.02
C GLY A 60 4.15 -5.31 -5.91
N GLU A 61 4.57 -4.04 -5.92
CA GLU A 61 5.39 -3.54 -4.83
C GLU A 61 4.54 -2.98 -3.71
N ILE A 62 3.27 -2.69 -3.98
CA ILE A 62 2.37 -2.17 -2.97
C ILE A 62 1.56 -3.29 -2.33
N LEU A 63 1.14 -4.25 -3.13
CA LEU A 63 0.35 -5.37 -2.66
C LEU A 63 1.12 -6.66 -2.86
N GLU A 64 0.99 -7.55 -1.92
CA GLU A 64 1.68 -8.82 -1.98
C GLU A 64 0.70 -9.93 -1.68
N HIS A 65 0.74 -10.99 -2.46
CA HIS A 65 -0.01 -12.20 -2.20
C HIS A 65 0.98 -13.31 -1.91
N GLY A 66 0.80 -13.96 -0.81
CA GLY A 66 1.68 -15.05 -0.46
C GLY A 66 1.06 -15.91 0.59
N PRO A 67 1.66 -17.05 0.86
CA PRO A 67 1.13 -17.92 1.90
C PRO A 67 1.32 -17.26 3.24
N GLU A 68 0.30 -17.37 4.07
CA GLU A 68 0.48 -16.96 5.42
C GLU A 68 1.33 -18.00 6.05
N LYS A 69 2.19 -17.58 6.92
CA LYS A 69 3.08 -18.53 7.46
C LYS A 69 2.37 -19.61 8.21
N ASN A 70 1.23 -19.38 8.66
CA ASN A 70 0.54 -20.43 9.36
C ASN A 70 -0.51 -21.08 8.53
N ARG A 71 -0.59 -20.93 7.28
CA ARG A 71 -1.61 -21.39 6.57
C ARG A 71 -1.33 -22.38 5.80
N GLY A 72 -0.72 -22.56 5.81
CA GLY A 72 -0.66 -23.53 5.08
C GLY A 72 -1.62 -23.88 4.16
N ARG A 73 -2.09 -23.77 3.80
CA ARG A 73 -2.74 -23.88 3.03
C ARG A 73 -3.01 -23.74 2.48
N SER A 74 -3.09 -23.90 2.36
CA SER A 74 -3.40 -23.63 1.81
C SER A 74 -3.69 -23.55 1.28
#